data_698909159abf1d4b085ce65fd9e78fdf
#
_entry.id   698909159abf1d4b085ce65fd9e78fdf
#
_cell.length_a   1.000
_cell.length_b   1.000
_cell.length_c   1.000
_cell.angle_alpha   90.00
_cell.angle_beta   90.00
_cell.angle_gamma   90.00
#
_symmetry.space_group_name_H-M   'P 1'
#
loop_
_entity.id
_entity.type
_entity.pdbx_description
1 polymer ?
#
loop_
_entity_poly.entity_id
_entity_poly.type
_entity_poly.pdbx_seq_one_letter_code
_entity_poly.pdbx_strand_id
1 'polypeptide(L)'
;MYLHATGISPDVEKLAPYWEEESRVLAELHAEGVVKSLFRLNDRPVVYLILEADDVEDARKQVGRLPFVRKGLLRFEFEPVEKLI
;
A
#
# COMPACT_ATOMS: atom_id res chain seq x y z
N MET A 1 14.13 2.31 -6.82
CA MET A 1 14.46 1.75 -5.49
C MET A 1 13.29 0.93 -4.99
N TYR A 2 13.58 -0.08 -4.21
CA TYR A 2 12.54 -0.87 -3.55
C TYR A 2 12.24 -0.32 -2.17
N LEU A 3 10.97 -0.38 -1.79
CA LEU A 3 10.52 0.05 -0.48
C LEU A 3 9.59 -1.00 0.12
N HIS A 4 9.72 -1.20 1.42
CA HIS A 4 8.79 -1.98 2.22
C HIS A 4 7.84 -0.99 2.88
N ALA A 5 6.56 -1.19 2.70
CA ALA A 5 5.55 -0.33 3.30
C ALA A 5 4.66 -1.15 4.24
N THR A 6 4.46 -0.64 5.43
CA THR A 6 3.56 -1.24 6.42
C THR A 6 2.34 -0.36 6.56
N GLY A 7 1.16 -0.93 6.30
CA GLY A 7 -0.10 -0.22 6.41
C GLY A 7 -0.91 -0.71 7.59
N ILE A 8 -1.40 0.22 8.40
CA ILE A 8 -2.22 -0.08 9.58
C ILE A 8 -3.51 0.71 9.49
N SER A 9 -4.63 0.00 9.67
CA SER A 9 -5.95 0.63 9.70
C SER A 9 -6.43 0.68 11.15
N PRO A 10 -6.76 1.87 11.67
CA PRO A 10 -7.29 2.00 13.02
C PRO A 10 -8.73 1.50 13.15
N ASP A 11 -9.47 1.46 12.04
CA ASP A 11 -10.87 1.05 12.06
C ASP A 11 -11.22 0.31 10.76
N VAL A 12 -11.14 -1.01 10.82
CA VAL A 12 -11.35 -1.89 9.67
C VAL A 12 -12.78 -1.79 9.13
N GLU A 13 -13.75 -1.51 9.98
CA GLU A 13 -15.15 -1.45 9.57
C GLU A 13 -15.40 -0.31 8.57
N LYS A 14 -14.62 0.76 8.67
CA LYS A 14 -14.76 1.90 7.77
C LYS A 14 -14.22 1.63 6.36
N LEU A 15 -13.49 0.54 6.18
CA LEU A 15 -12.90 0.19 4.88
C LEU A 15 -13.93 -0.39 3.90
N ALA A 16 -14.93 -1.08 4.42
CA ALA A 16 -15.87 -1.85 3.60
C ALA A 16 -16.50 -1.07 2.43
N PRO A 17 -16.97 0.18 2.60
CA PRO A 17 -17.58 0.92 1.49
C PRO A 17 -16.63 1.20 0.33
N TYR A 18 -15.32 1.10 0.55
CA TYR A 18 -14.30 1.47 -0.43
C TYR A 18 -13.53 0.29 -0.99
N TRP A 19 -13.89 -0.95 -0.62
CA TRP A 19 -13.17 -2.15 -1.03
C TRP A 19 -13.05 -2.31 -2.54
N GLU A 20 -14.13 -2.05 -3.25
CA GLU A 20 -14.16 -2.22 -4.70
C GLU A 20 -13.21 -1.25 -5.40
N GLU A 21 -13.27 0.03 -5.01
CA GLU A 21 -12.40 1.04 -5.58
C GLU A 21 -10.93 0.81 -5.18
N GLU A 22 -10.70 0.43 -3.93
CA GLU A 22 -9.36 0.11 -3.44
C GLU A 22 -8.73 -1.01 -4.25
N SER A 23 -9.49 -2.09 -4.50
CA SER A 23 -9.02 -3.24 -5.28
C SER A 23 -8.67 -2.84 -6.70
N ARG A 24 -9.46 -1.97 -7.30
CA ARG A 24 -9.22 -1.47 -8.65
C ARG A 24 -7.92 -0.68 -8.74
N VAL A 25 -7.70 0.24 -7.80
CA VAL A 25 -6.48 1.06 -7.79
C VAL A 25 -5.25 0.22 -7.48
N LEU A 26 -5.37 -0.76 -6.57
CA LEU A 26 -4.28 -1.71 -6.31
C LEU A 26 -3.89 -2.47 -7.57
N ALA A 27 -4.87 -2.92 -8.34
CA ALA A 27 -4.61 -3.62 -9.60
C ALA A 27 -3.90 -2.71 -10.61
N GLU A 28 -4.29 -1.43 -10.67
CA GLU A 28 -3.63 -0.45 -11.53
C GLU A 28 -2.18 -0.23 -11.12
N LEU A 29 -1.93 -0.04 -9.82
CA LEU A 29 -0.57 0.13 -9.31
C LEU A 29 0.30 -1.10 -9.56
N HIS A 30 -0.29 -2.28 -9.45
CA HIS A 30 0.42 -3.52 -9.76
C HIS A 30 0.76 -3.62 -11.25
N ALA A 31 -0.19 -3.30 -12.11
CA ALA A 31 0.02 -3.31 -13.56
C ALA A 31 1.08 -2.30 -14.00
N GLU A 32 1.17 -1.16 -13.31
CA GLU A 32 2.19 -0.14 -13.58
C GLU A 32 3.57 -0.49 -13.04
N GLY A 33 3.68 -1.57 -12.28
CA GLY A 33 4.94 -1.98 -11.68
C GLY A 33 5.29 -1.26 -10.38
N VAL A 34 4.38 -0.47 -9.83
CA VAL A 34 4.60 0.24 -8.55
C VAL A 34 4.47 -0.72 -7.38
N VAL A 35 3.38 -1.47 -7.32
CA VAL A 35 3.17 -2.50 -6.30
C VAL A 35 3.67 -3.82 -6.84
N LYS A 36 4.72 -4.36 -6.21
CA LYS A 36 5.29 -5.65 -6.60
C LYS A 36 4.63 -6.80 -5.86
N SER A 37 4.33 -6.61 -4.59
CA SER A 37 3.72 -7.65 -3.74
C SER A 37 2.86 -7.00 -2.68
N LEU A 38 1.82 -7.71 -2.28
CA LEU A 38 0.92 -7.31 -1.21
C LEU A 38 0.67 -8.51 -0.31
N PHE A 39 0.88 -8.33 0.99
CA PHE A 39 0.64 -9.35 1.99
C PHE A 39 -0.25 -8.78 3.10
N ARG A 40 -1.13 -9.59 3.63
CA ARG A 40 -1.96 -9.23 4.76
C ARG A 40 -1.71 -10.21 5.90
N LEU A 41 -1.56 -9.70 7.12
CA LEU A 41 -1.48 -10.55 8.30
C LEU A 41 -2.84 -11.22 8.52
N ASN A 42 -2.81 -12.47 8.94
CA ASN A 42 -4.04 -13.25 9.15
C ASN A 42 -4.79 -12.84 10.41
N ASP A 43 -4.11 -12.31 11.41
CA ASP A 43 -4.65 -12.04 12.74
C ASP A 43 -4.86 -10.56 13.06
N ARG A 44 -4.43 -9.67 12.21
CA ARG A 44 -4.50 -8.21 12.47
C ARG A 44 -4.71 -7.45 11.17
N PRO A 45 -5.30 -6.24 11.23
CA PRO A 45 -5.51 -5.41 10.05
C PRO A 45 -4.22 -4.68 9.64
N VAL A 46 -3.17 -5.44 9.36
CA VAL A 46 -1.88 -4.93 8.93
C VAL A 46 -1.56 -5.53 7.57
N VAL A 47 -1.15 -4.68 6.63
CA VAL A 47 -0.74 -5.11 5.30
C VAL A 47 0.70 -4.68 5.05
N TYR A 48 1.40 -5.46 4.26
CA TYR A 48 2.75 -5.15 3.81
C TYR A 48 2.77 -5.06 2.30
N LEU A 49 3.41 -4.02 1.79
CA LEU A 49 3.63 -3.85 0.37
C LEU A 49 5.12 -3.85 0.07
N ILE A 50 5.50 -4.45 -1.05
CA ILE A 50 6.80 -4.21 -1.65
C ILE A 50 6.55 -3.32 -2.86
N LEU A 51 7.20 -2.17 -2.88
CA LEU A 51 7.02 -1.15 -3.89
C LEU A 51 8.31 -0.91 -4.65
N GLU A 52 8.18 -0.44 -5.88
CA GLU A 52 9.30 0.11 -6.64
C GLU A 52 8.93 1.53 -7.04
N ALA A 53 9.77 2.48 -6.69
CA ALA A 53 9.56 3.90 -6.95
C ALA A 53 10.92 4.60 -7.05
N ASP A 54 10.92 5.86 -7.50
CA ASP A 54 12.17 6.62 -7.65
C ASP A 54 12.79 6.96 -6.30
N ASP A 55 11.95 7.27 -5.32
CA ASP A 55 12.34 7.60 -3.95
C ASP A 55 11.14 7.43 -3.01
N VAL A 56 11.34 7.74 -1.72
CA VAL A 56 10.28 7.61 -0.71
C VAL A 56 9.11 8.56 -1.02
N GLU A 57 9.40 9.78 -1.48
CA GLU A 57 8.34 10.74 -1.80
C GLU A 57 7.50 10.28 -2.98
N ASP A 58 8.12 9.69 -3.99
CA ASP A 58 7.40 9.12 -5.13
C ASP A 58 6.52 7.95 -4.67
N ALA A 59 7.05 7.07 -3.82
CA ALA A 59 6.28 5.96 -3.27
C ALA A 59 5.06 6.46 -2.50
N ARG A 60 5.24 7.47 -1.67
CA ARG A 60 4.17 8.09 -0.88
C ARG A 60 3.09 8.66 -1.79
N LYS A 61 3.50 9.33 -2.86
CA LYS A 61 2.59 9.90 -3.85
C LYS A 61 1.79 8.82 -4.56
N GLN A 62 2.45 7.74 -4.98
CA GLN A 62 1.78 6.64 -5.69
C GLN A 62 0.79 5.91 -4.78
N VAL A 63 1.20 5.59 -3.57
CA VAL A 63 0.34 4.91 -2.59
C VAL A 63 -0.83 5.82 -2.18
N GLY A 64 -0.63 7.14 -2.21
CA GLY A 64 -1.69 8.12 -1.96
C GLY A 64 -2.84 8.07 -2.96
N ARG A 65 -2.71 7.34 -4.05
CA ARG A 65 -3.80 7.12 -5.01
C ARG A 65 -4.85 6.14 -4.47
N LEU A 66 -4.48 5.33 -3.48
CA LEU A 66 -5.40 4.36 -2.89
C LEU A 66 -6.51 5.07 -2.09
N PRO A 67 -7.78 4.71 -2.31
CA PRO A 67 -8.89 5.32 -1.56
C PRO A 67 -8.73 5.26 -0.05
N PHE A 68 -8.24 4.12 0.48
CA PHE A 68 -8.03 3.99 1.93
C PHE A 68 -7.06 5.03 2.46
N VAL A 69 -6.01 5.32 1.70
CA VAL A 69 -5.00 6.33 2.09
C VAL A 69 -5.56 7.73 1.93
N ARG A 70 -6.21 8.03 0.79
CA ARG A 70 -6.78 9.34 0.53
C ARG A 70 -7.81 9.75 1.58
N LYS A 71 -8.55 8.78 2.09
CA LYS A 71 -9.60 9.04 3.08
C LYS A 71 -9.12 8.94 4.52
N GLY A 72 -7.81 8.73 4.72
CA GLY A 72 -7.23 8.66 6.06
C GLY A 72 -7.61 7.39 6.83
N LEU A 73 -8.04 6.34 6.13
CA LEU A 73 -8.47 5.09 6.75
C LEU A 73 -7.35 4.07 6.90
N LEU A 74 -6.26 4.27 6.19
CA LEU A 74 -5.09 3.41 6.22
C LEU A 74 -3.85 4.28 6.09
N ARG A 75 -2.88 4.07 6.97
CA ARG A 75 -1.63 4.82 6.96
C ARG A 75 -0.46 3.89 6.72
N PHE A 76 0.41 4.27 5.80
CA PHE A 76 1.61 3.50 5.51
C PHE A 76 2.86 4.16 6.07
N GLU A 77 3.77 3.31 6.54
CA GLU A 77 5.13 3.69 6.87
C GLU A 77 6.04 3.01 5.87
N PHE A 78 7.04 3.76 5.38
CA PHE A 78 7.91 3.31 4.29
C PHE A 78 9.33 3.14 4.78
N GLU A 79 9.96 2.04 4.36
CA GLU A 79 11.38 1.79 4.62
C GLU A 79 12.05 1.38 3.32
N PRO A 80 13.12 2.07 2.90
CA PRO A 80 13.91 1.60 1.76
C PRO A 80 14.50 0.24 2.07
N VAL A 81 14.45 -0.65 1.09
CA VAL A 81 15.00 -2.00 1.23
C VAL A 81 15.84 -2.34 0.01
N GLU A 82 16.75 -3.27 0.18
CA GLU A 82 17.59 -3.75 -0.90
C GLU A 82 17.13 -5.13 -1.31
N LYS A 83 16.95 -5.32 -2.62
CA LYS A 83 16.58 -6.62 -3.14
C LYS A 83 17.84 -7.47 -3.29
N LEU A 84 17.92 -8.56 -2.54
CA LEU A 84 19.09 -9.45 -2.54
C LEU A 84 18.91 -10.68 -3.43
N ILE A 85 17.68 -11.01 -3.77
CA ILE A 85 17.36 -12.15 -4.64
C ILE A 85 16.37 -11.72 -5.73
#